data_19f24df396d2aa579a4cdbac567af480
#
_entry.id   19f24df396d2aa579a4cdbac567af480
#
_cell.length_a   1.000
_cell.length_b   1.000
_cell.length_c   1.000
_cell.angle_alpha   90.00
_cell.angle_beta   90.00
_cell.angle_gamma   90.00
#
_symmetry.space_group_name_H-M   'P 1'
#
loop_
_entity.id
_entity.type
_entity.pdbx_description
1 polymer ?
#
loop_
_entity_poly.entity_id
_entity_poly.type
_entity_poly.pdbx_seq_one_letter_code
_entity_poly.pdbx_strand_id
1 'polypeptide(L)'
;MNKKTLYLIDAMAVIYRAFYALNKNPRITTKGLNVSAILGFCNTLLDIIKQHKPSHLGIAFDLQGPTFRHVQFEQYKANRQAMPEEIKESIPYIKNIIQAMNIPLLCKEGYEADDVIGTLAKKAVNKGYEVFMVTPDKDYAQLVEENIKMLKLGRGASPNEIWEVEEVLQRFEITTPSQVIDILGLWGDSSDNIPGVPSIGEKKAKQLIQQFSS
;
A
#
# COMPACT_ATOMS: atom_id res chain seq x y z
N MET A 1 17.16 -14.35 20.36
CA MET A 1 15.69 -14.18 20.44
C MET A 1 15.22 -13.89 19.03
N ASN A 2 14.17 -14.58 18.53
CA ASN A 2 13.62 -14.22 17.22
C ASN A 2 13.09 -12.78 17.27
N LYS A 3 13.51 -11.96 16.33
CA LYS A 3 13.05 -10.57 16.18
C LYS A 3 11.53 -10.57 15.97
N LYS A 4 10.80 -9.72 16.70
CA LYS A 4 9.35 -9.60 16.51
C LYS A 4 9.09 -8.93 15.18
N THR A 5 8.25 -9.53 14.36
CA THR A 5 7.85 -8.99 13.05
C THR A 5 6.42 -8.49 13.08
N LEU A 6 6.17 -7.35 12.46
CA LEU A 6 4.83 -6.77 12.27
C LEU A 6 4.58 -6.59 10.77
N TYR A 7 3.51 -7.21 10.26
CA TYR A 7 3.05 -7.00 8.89
C TYR A 7 1.83 -6.09 8.89
N LEU A 8 1.90 -4.98 8.16
CA LEU A 8 0.83 -4.01 8.00
C LEU A 8 0.37 -4.05 6.54
N ILE A 9 -0.85 -4.51 6.31
CA ILE A 9 -1.41 -4.72 4.97
C ILE A 9 -2.30 -3.54 4.61
N ASP A 10 -2.04 -2.94 3.45
CA ASP A 10 -2.94 -2.01 2.79
C ASP A 10 -4.08 -2.82 2.13
N ALA A 11 -5.25 -2.79 2.76
CA ALA A 11 -6.38 -3.62 2.34
C ALA A 11 -6.85 -3.28 0.94
N MET A 12 -7.04 -1.99 0.64
CA MET A 12 -7.61 -1.59 -0.64
C MET A 12 -6.68 -1.89 -1.79
N ALA A 13 -5.38 -1.65 -1.64
CA ALA A 13 -4.39 -1.99 -2.64
C ALA A 13 -4.38 -3.50 -2.97
N VAL A 14 -4.50 -4.36 -1.95
CA VAL A 14 -4.59 -5.83 -2.14
C VAL A 14 -5.92 -6.24 -2.77
N ILE A 15 -7.04 -5.65 -2.35
CA ILE A 15 -8.39 -5.93 -2.87
C ILE A 15 -8.48 -5.56 -4.37
N TYR A 16 -8.06 -4.35 -4.73
CA TYR A 16 -8.05 -3.91 -6.14
C TYR A 16 -7.14 -4.81 -6.99
N ARG A 17 -5.95 -5.12 -6.49
CA ARG A 17 -5.03 -6.03 -7.17
C ARG A 17 -5.67 -7.40 -7.40
N ALA A 18 -6.33 -7.95 -6.41
CA ALA A 18 -7.00 -9.25 -6.49
C ALA A 18 -8.16 -9.24 -7.49
N PHE A 19 -8.99 -8.20 -7.46
CA PHE A 19 -10.10 -8.01 -8.37
C PHE A 19 -9.62 -7.96 -9.84
N TYR A 20 -8.67 -7.09 -10.14
CA TYR A 20 -8.19 -6.93 -11.51
C TYR A 20 -7.37 -8.14 -12.01
N ALA A 21 -6.71 -8.88 -11.14
CA ALA A 21 -6.01 -10.10 -11.53
C ALA A 21 -6.95 -11.19 -12.07
N LEU A 22 -8.20 -11.22 -11.57
CA LEU A 22 -9.22 -12.20 -11.98
C LEU A 22 -10.28 -11.62 -12.91
N ASN A 23 -10.15 -10.35 -13.33
CA ASN A 23 -11.17 -9.67 -14.13
C ASN A 23 -11.51 -10.36 -15.48
N LYS A 24 -10.51 -11.00 -16.12
CA LYS A 24 -10.71 -11.76 -17.36
C LYS A 24 -11.43 -13.11 -17.17
N ASN A 25 -11.43 -13.64 -15.96
CA ASN A 25 -12.07 -14.91 -15.59
C ASN A 25 -12.60 -14.80 -14.16
N PRO A 26 -13.68 -14.02 -13.95
CA PRO A 26 -14.20 -13.73 -12.62
C PRO A 26 -14.73 -14.98 -11.94
N ARG A 27 -14.55 -15.04 -10.63
CA ARG A 27 -15.09 -16.11 -9.79
C ARG A 27 -16.46 -15.71 -9.26
N ILE A 28 -17.48 -16.32 -9.86
CA ILE A 28 -18.87 -16.01 -9.54
C ILE A 28 -19.51 -17.22 -8.85
N THR A 29 -20.19 -16.98 -7.74
CA THR A 29 -20.95 -18.03 -7.04
C THR A 29 -22.20 -18.40 -7.82
N THR A 30 -22.83 -19.53 -7.46
CA THR A 30 -24.12 -19.97 -8.02
C THR A 30 -25.27 -18.96 -7.78
N LYS A 31 -25.08 -18.02 -6.82
CA LYS A 31 -26.03 -16.94 -6.51
C LYS A 31 -25.70 -15.62 -7.22
N GLY A 32 -24.72 -15.62 -8.13
CA GLY A 32 -24.35 -14.45 -8.94
C GLY A 32 -23.35 -13.49 -8.25
N LEU A 33 -22.90 -13.74 -7.02
CA LEU A 33 -21.93 -12.89 -6.35
C LEU A 33 -20.52 -13.08 -6.95
N ASN A 34 -19.89 -12.00 -7.38
CA ASN A 34 -18.49 -12.00 -7.81
C ASN A 34 -17.58 -12.03 -6.58
N VAL A 35 -16.93 -13.15 -6.34
CA VAL A 35 -16.03 -13.37 -5.20
C VAL A 35 -14.55 -13.24 -5.56
N SER A 36 -14.21 -12.70 -6.73
CA SER A 36 -12.82 -12.60 -7.20
C SER A 36 -11.94 -11.82 -6.25
N ALA A 37 -12.41 -10.65 -5.78
CA ALA A 37 -11.69 -9.82 -4.82
C ALA A 37 -11.52 -10.53 -3.47
N ILE A 38 -12.60 -11.18 -2.99
CA ILE A 38 -12.59 -11.93 -1.72
C ILE A 38 -11.57 -13.07 -1.79
N LEU A 39 -11.65 -13.89 -2.83
CA LEU A 39 -10.76 -15.05 -3.01
C LEU A 39 -9.30 -14.63 -3.12
N GLY A 40 -9.02 -13.63 -3.96
CA GLY A 40 -7.65 -13.17 -4.19
C GLY A 40 -7.06 -12.49 -2.95
N PHE A 41 -7.87 -11.72 -2.21
CA PHE A 41 -7.46 -11.15 -0.92
C PHE A 41 -7.14 -12.24 0.10
N CYS A 42 -8.03 -13.23 0.27
CA CYS A 42 -7.81 -14.35 1.20
C CYS A 42 -6.56 -15.16 0.84
N ASN A 43 -6.36 -15.46 -0.44
CA ASN A 43 -5.16 -16.18 -0.88
C ASN A 43 -3.89 -15.38 -0.54
N THR A 44 -3.86 -14.08 -0.84
CA THR A 44 -2.72 -13.21 -0.51
C THR A 44 -2.47 -13.18 1.00
N LEU A 45 -3.52 -13.05 1.81
CA LEU A 45 -3.42 -13.05 3.28
C LEU A 45 -2.86 -14.37 3.81
N LEU A 46 -3.38 -15.49 3.32
CA LEU A 46 -2.94 -16.83 3.71
C LEU A 46 -1.49 -17.10 3.27
N ASP A 47 -1.09 -16.63 2.09
CA ASP A 47 0.29 -16.76 1.62
C ASP A 47 1.25 -15.96 2.50
N ILE A 48 0.90 -14.74 2.89
CA ILE A 48 1.69 -13.95 3.82
C ILE A 48 1.86 -14.69 5.16
N ILE A 49 0.76 -15.19 5.72
CA ILE A 49 0.79 -15.91 7.00
C ILE A 49 1.65 -17.17 6.91
N LYS A 50 1.51 -17.96 5.83
CA LYS A 50 2.23 -19.22 5.67
C LYS A 50 3.71 -19.04 5.38
N GLN A 51 4.07 -18.09 4.49
CA GLN A 51 5.43 -17.90 4.02
C GLN A 51 6.27 -17.10 5.01
N HIS A 52 5.70 -16.03 5.56
CA HIS A 52 6.45 -15.11 6.42
C HIS A 52 6.25 -15.35 7.91
N LYS A 53 5.19 -16.07 8.31
CA LYS A 53 4.88 -16.41 9.72
C LYS A 53 5.01 -15.20 10.65
N PRO A 54 4.28 -14.11 10.36
CA PRO A 54 4.39 -12.87 11.12
C PRO A 54 4.06 -13.10 12.59
N SER A 55 4.84 -12.49 13.50
CA SER A 55 4.47 -12.52 14.93
C SER A 55 3.28 -11.61 15.24
N HIS A 56 3.11 -10.55 14.45
CA HIS A 56 1.99 -9.61 14.52
C HIS A 56 1.54 -9.22 13.10
N LEU A 57 0.24 -9.02 12.95
CA LEU A 57 -0.39 -8.68 11.68
C LEU A 57 -1.52 -7.67 11.91
N GLY A 58 -1.62 -6.66 11.09
CA GLY A 58 -2.73 -5.71 11.07
C GLY A 58 -3.11 -5.34 9.63
N ILE A 59 -4.37 -5.03 9.40
CA ILE A 59 -4.87 -4.71 8.06
C ILE A 59 -5.54 -3.34 8.12
N ALA A 60 -5.00 -2.38 7.35
CA ALA A 60 -5.48 -1.02 7.30
C ALA A 60 -6.50 -0.83 6.18
N PHE A 61 -7.57 -0.13 6.50
CA PHE A 61 -8.63 0.26 5.56
C PHE A 61 -8.79 1.76 5.54
N ASP A 62 -9.02 2.31 4.37
CA ASP A 62 -9.55 3.65 4.23
C ASP A 62 -10.99 3.70 4.75
N LEU A 63 -11.32 4.76 5.47
CA LEU A 63 -12.69 5.07 5.82
C LEU A 63 -13.34 5.91 4.72
N GLN A 64 -14.67 5.85 4.66
CA GLN A 64 -15.44 6.74 3.79
C GLN A 64 -15.37 8.17 4.33
N GLY A 65 -15.27 9.13 3.44
CA GLY A 65 -15.28 10.55 3.78
C GLY A 65 -13.98 11.28 3.39
N PRO A 66 -13.98 12.60 3.50
CA PRO A 66 -12.82 13.40 3.16
C PRO A 66 -11.70 13.20 4.20
N THR A 67 -10.47 13.19 3.73
CA THR A 67 -9.28 13.23 4.57
C THR A 67 -8.75 14.67 4.68
N PHE A 68 -7.75 14.89 5.54
CA PHE A 68 -7.13 16.20 5.65
C PHE A 68 -6.55 16.69 4.31
N ARG A 69 -6.13 15.77 3.41
CA ARG A 69 -5.63 16.11 2.07
C ARG A 69 -6.72 16.73 1.19
N HIS A 70 -7.95 16.24 1.27
CA HIS A 70 -9.09 16.82 0.55
C HIS A 70 -9.44 18.24 1.06
N VAL A 71 -9.21 18.48 2.35
CA VAL A 71 -9.41 19.83 2.94
C VAL A 71 -8.33 20.80 2.47
N GLN A 72 -7.08 20.32 2.34
CA GLN A 72 -5.96 21.15 1.89
C GLN A 72 -5.91 21.32 0.37
N PHE A 73 -6.38 20.35 -0.39
CA PHE A 73 -6.36 20.36 -1.84
C PHE A 73 -7.64 19.69 -2.38
N GLU A 74 -8.61 20.50 -2.75
CA GLU A 74 -9.94 20.06 -3.20
C GLU A 74 -9.89 19.09 -4.39
N GLN A 75 -8.88 19.25 -5.27
CA GLN A 75 -8.71 18.38 -6.43
C GLN A 75 -8.03 17.05 -6.13
N TYR A 76 -7.62 16.81 -4.87
CA TYR A 76 -6.99 15.55 -4.47
C TYR A 76 -7.89 14.36 -4.82
N LYS A 77 -7.35 13.43 -5.61
CA LYS A 77 -8.04 12.21 -6.08
C LYS A 77 -9.35 12.47 -6.88
N ALA A 78 -9.60 13.72 -7.31
CA ALA A 78 -10.84 14.07 -8.03
C ALA A 78 -10.98 13.37 -9.41
N ASN A 79 -9.87 12.93 -10.01
CA ASN A 79 -9.84 12.19 -11.27
C ASN A 79 -10.05 10.67 -11.09
N ARG A 80 -10.15 10.17 -9.85
CA ARG A 80 -10.36 8.74 -9.60
C ARG A 80 -11.75 8.30 -10.03
N GLN A 81 -11.81 7.21 -10.75
CA GLN A 81 -13.08 6.57 -11.10
C GLN A 81 -13.78 6.02 -9.85
N ALA A 82 -15.09 5.95 -9.90
CA ALA A 82 -15.87 5.32 -8.84
C ALA A 82 -15.42 3.87 -8.64
N MET A 83 -15.42 3.43 -7.37
CA MET A 83 -15.11 2.04 -7.03
C MET A 83 -16.10 1.11 -7.73
N PRO A 84 -15.62 0.04 -8.40
CA PRO A 84 -16.48 -1.00 -8.96
C PRO A 84 -17.45 -1.55 -7.91
N GLU A 85 -18.70 -1.81 -8.31
CA GLU A 85 -19.73 -2.28 -7.39
C GLU A 85 -19.35 -3.63 -6.76
N GLU A 86 -18.75 -4.51 -7.53
CA GLU A 86 -18.29 -5.82 -7.07
C GLU A 86 -17.22 -5.72 -5.97
N ILE A 87 -16.40 -4.67 -6.00
CA ILE A 87 -15.45 -4.40 -4.91
C ILE A 87 -16.20 -3.92 -3.67
N LYS A 88 -17.17 -2.99 -3.84
CA LYS A 88 -17.98 -2.50 -2.73
C LYS A 88 -18.71 -3.64 -2.03
N GLU A 89 -19.33 -4.55 -2.81
CA GLU A 89 -20.01 -5.74 -2.30
C GLU A 89 -19.05 -6.70 -1.58
N SER A 90 -17.79 -6.78 -2.02
CA SER A 90 -16.78 -7.67 -1.44
C SER A 90 -16.25 -7.19 -0.09
N ILE A 91 -16.18 -5.88 0.16
CA ILE A 91 -15.56 -5.29 1.37
C ILE A 91 -16.17 -5.83 2.67
N PRO A 92 -17.50 -5.90 2.85
CA PRO A 92 -18.09 -6.44 4.07
C PRO A 92 -17.68 -7.89 4.34
N TYR A 93 -17.66 -8.73 3.31
CA TYR A 93 -17.23 -10.13 3.44
C TYR A 93 -15.77 -10.24 3.86
N ILE A 94 -14.90 -9.44 3.24
CA ILE A 94 -13.47 -9.39 3.57
C ILE A 94 -13.27 -8.95 5.03
N LYS A 95 -13.96 -7.90 5.47
CA LYS A 95 -13.89 -7.44 6.87
C LYS A 95 -14.36 -8.53 7.85
N ASN A 96 -15.45 -9.22 7.54
CA ASN A 96 -15.94 -10.31 8.37
C ASN A 96 -14.94 -11.48 8.47
N ILE A 97 -14.27 -11.83 7.37
CA ILE A 97 -13.24 -12.86 7.35
C ILE A 97 -12.05 -12.44 8.23
N ILE A 98 -11.56 -11.20 8.10
CA ILE A 98 -10.46 -10.66 8.89
C ILE A 98 -10.80 -10.70 10.39
N GLN A 99 -12.02 -10.29 10.75
CA GLN A 99 -12.50 -10.33 12.13
C GLN A 99 -12.61 -11.77 12.65
N ALA A 100 -13.14 -12.70 11.85
CA ALA A 100 -13.22 -14.12 12.20
C ALA A 100 -11.83 -14.76 12.38
N MET A 101 -10.81 -14.26 11.71
CA MET A 101 -9.41 -14.65 11.90
C MET A 101 -8.75 -13.96 13.09
N ASN A 102 -9.47 -13.11 13.84
CA ASN A 102 -8.97 -12.31 14.96
C ASN A 102 -7.79 -11.40 14.58
N ILE A 103 -7.81 -10.86 13.35
CA ILE A 103 -6.80 -9.91 12.87
C ILE A 103 -7.34 -8.49 13.09
N PRO A 104 -6.54 -7.57 13.70
CA PRO A 104 -6.95 -6.19 13.89
C PRO A 104 -7.24 -5.46 12.57
N LEU A 105 -8.42 -4.84 12.48
CA LEU A 105 -8.75 -3.85 11.45
C LEU A 105 -8.28 -2.47 11.94
N LEU A 106 -7.46 -1.83 11.13
CA LEU A 106 -6.83 -0.56 11.45
C LEU A 106 -7.43 0.53 10.57
N CYS A 107 -7.91 1.60 11.18
CA CYS A 107 -8.41 2.77 10.47
C CYS A 107 -8.40 3.99 11.39
N LYS A 108 -8.41 5.17 10.80
CA LYS A 108 -8.49 6.44 11.52
C LYS A 108 -9.30 7.44 10.71
N GLU A 109 -10.33 8.01 11.31
CA GLU A 109 -11.13 9.06 10.67
C GLU A 109 -10.27 10.26 10.28
N GLY A 110 -10.50 10.79 9.07
CA GLY A 110 -9.75 11.90 8.50
C GLY A 110 -8.36 11.56 7.95
N TYR A 111 -7.96 10.29 8.02
CA TYR A 111 -6.67 9.78 7.53
C TYR A 111 -6.86 8.61 6.57
N GLU A 112 -5.89 8.39 5.71
CA GLU A 112 -5.85 7.26 4.78
C GLU A 112 -5.14 6.05 5.40
N ALA A 113 -5.29 4.87 4.78
CA ALA A 113 -4.64 3.64 5.25
C ALA A 113 -3.11 3.78 5.30
N ASP A 114 -2.51 4.52 4.36
CA ASP A 114 -1.07 4.78 4.31
C ASP A 114 -0.57 5.61 5.49
N ASP A 115 -1.34 6.63 5.94
CA ASP A 115 -1.03 7.40 7.15
C ASP A 115 -1.03 6.52 8.40
N VAL A 116 -2.02 5.62 8.48
CA VAL A 116 -2.15 4.68 9.61
C VAL A 116 -0.99 3.69 9.60
N ILE A 117 -0.68 3.09 8.45
CA ILE A 117 0.42 2.14 8.28
C ILE A 117 1.76 2.81 8.61
N GLY A 118 2.05 3.97 8.03
CA GLY A 118 3.31 4.70 8.26
C GLY A 118 3.48 5.07 9.74
N THR A 119 2.41 5.57 10.37
CA THR A 119 2.43 5.91 11.80
C THR A 119 2.70 4.70 12.67
N LEU A 120 2.03 3.57 12.40
CA LEU A 120 2.22 2.34 13.18
C LEU A 120 3.57 1.71 12.93
N ALA A 121 4.09 1.76 11.69
CA ALA A 121 5.42 1.27 11.36
C ALA A 121 6.49 1.98 12.19
N LYS A 122 6.50 3.32 12.19
CA LYS A 122 7.44 4.11 12.99
C LYS A 122 7.32 3.84 14.50
N LYS A 123 6.09 3.74 15.02
CA LYS A 123 5.86 3.41 16.44
C LYS A 123 6.31 1.99 16.81
N ALA A 124 6.16 1.02 15.90
CA ALA A 124 6.54 -0.35 16.14
C ALA A 124 8.05 -0.54 16.16
N VAL A 125 8.79 0.13 15.27
CA VAL A 125 10.26 0.13 15.29
C VAL A 125 10.80 0.61 16.63
N ASN A 126 10.23 1.68 17.18
CA ASN A 126 10.60 2.19 18.52
C ASN A 126 10.33 1.19 19.66
N LYS A 127 9.57 0.13 19.39
CA LYS A 127 9.31 -0.99 20.31
C LYS A 127 10.08 -2.27 19.94
N GLY A 128 11.05 -2.17 19.04
CA GLY A 128 11.93 -3.26 18.64
C GLY A 128 11.34 -4.25 17.64
N TYR A 129 10.31 -3.85 16.89
CA TYR A 129 9.77 -4.66 15.80
C TYR A 129 10.54 -4.41 14.50
N GLU A 130 10.62 -5.45 13.68
CA GLU A 130 10.86 -5.32 12.25
C GLU A 130 9.50 -5.26 11.54
N VAL A 131 9.30 -4.24 10.70
CA VAL A 131 8.00 -3.96 10.08
C VAL A 131 8.05 -4.22 8.60
N PHE A 132 7.01 -4.86 8.08
CA PHE A 132 6.77 -5.06 6.65
C PHE A 132 5.46 -4.38 6.26
N MET A 133 5.56 -3.34 5.44
CA MET A 133 4.41 -2.68 4.81
C MET A 133 4.05 -3.43 3.54
N VAL A 134 2.88 -4.06 3.52
CA VAL A 134 2.43 -4.91 2.41
C VAL A 134 1.53 -4.09 1.48
N THR A 135 2.12 -3.59 0.41
CA THR A 135 1.44 -2.75 -0.58
C THR A 135 2.19 -2.76 -1.92
N PRO A 136 1.52 -2.63 -3.07
CA PRO A 136 2.16 -2.37 -4.35
C PRO A 136 2.51 -0.90 -4.57
N ASP A 137 2.07 0.01 -3.70
CA ASP A 137 2.20 1.45 -3.87
C ASP A 137 3.64 1.92 -3.60
N LYS A 138 4.24 2.55 -4.63
CA LYS A 138 5.62 3.05 -4.58
C LYS A 138 5.83 4.17 -3.55
N ASP A 139 4.77 4.87 -3.17
CA ASP A 139 4.87 6.04 -2.30
C ASP A 139 5.29 5.65 -0.87
N TYR A 140 5.02 4.40 -0.48
CA TYR A 140 5.53 3.84 0.77
C TYR A 140 7.06 3.71 0.82
N ALA A 141 7.76 3.80 -0.31
CA ALA A 141 9.21 3.71 -0.35
C ALA A 141 9.88 4.82 0.48
N GLN A 142 9.24 5.99 0.64
CA GLN A 142 9.69 7.08 1.50
C GLN A 142 9.81 6.70 2.98
N LEU A 143 9.11 5.66 3.41
CA LEU A 143 9.05 5.19 4.80
C LEU A 143 10.06 4.08 5.10
N VAL A 144 10.71 3.54 4.05
CA VAL A 144 11.68 2.43 4.20
C VAL A 144 12.91 2.90 4.96
N GLU A 145 13.28 2.10 5.96
CA GLU A 145 14.47 2.28 6.78
C GLU A 145 14.96 0.92 7.28
N GLU A 146 16.06 0.86 8.02
CA GLU A 146 16.70 -0.40 8.47
C GLU A 146 15.69 -1.44 9.01
N ASN A 147 14.69 -1.01 9.78
CA ASN A 147 13.70 -1.88 10.39
C ASN A 147 12.28 -1.69 9.84
N ILE A 148 12.10 -0.93 8.76
CA ILE A 148 10.84 -0.80 8.00
C ILE A 148 11.12 -1.19 6.56
N LYS A 149 10.51 -2.27 6.12
CA LYS A 149 10.63 -2.79 4.76
C LYS A 149 9.28 -2.75 4.05
N MET A 150 9.31 -2.71 2.74
CA MET A 150 8.11 -2.82 1.92
C MET A 150 8.06 -4.20 1.29
N LEU A 151 6.97 -4.94 1.52
CA LEU A 151 6.68 -6.18 0.80
C LEU A 151 5.77 -5.84 -0.37
N LYS A 152 6.37 -5.71 -1.54
CA LYS A 152 5.67 -5.45 -2.79
C LYS A 152 5.16 -6.74 -3.40
N LEU A 153 3.85 -6.85 -3.53
CA LEU A 153 3.22 -8.03 -4.10
C LEU A 153 3.44 -8.09 -5.61
N GLY A 154 3.95 -9.20 -6.09
CA GLY A 154 4.18 -9.44 -7.50
C GLY A 154 2.89 -9.45 -8.34
N ARG A 155 2.98 -9.21 -9.64
CA ARG A 155 1.85 -9.26 -10.58
C ARG A 155 1.90 -10.53 -11.42
N GLY A 156 0.79 -11.26 -11.53
CA GLY A 156 0.74 -12.51 -12.29
C GLY A 156 1.71 -13.55 -11.72
N ALA A 157 2.63 -14.03 -12.54
CA ALA A 157 3.66 -15.01 -12.14
C ALA A 157 4.92 -14.38 -11.51
N SER A 158 5.00 -13.04 -11.44
CA SER A 158 6.15 -12.38 -10.82
C SER A 158 6.16 -12.63 -9.31
N PRO A 159 7.33 -12.91 -8.72
CA PRO A 159 7.44 -13.11 -7.27
C PRO A 159 7.17 -11.80 -6.51
N ASN A 160 6.88 -11.94 -5.23
CA ASN A 160 6.89 -10.82 -4.31
C ASN A 160 8.32 -10.30 -4.14
N GLU A 161 8.46 -9.00 -3.98
CA GLU A 161 9.75 -8.34 -3.76
C GLU A 161 9.76 -7.70 -2.37
N ILE A 162 10.87 -7.82 -1.66
CA ILE A 162 11.10 -7.03 -0.45
C ILE A 162 11.97 -5.84 -0.85
N TRP A 163 11.48 -4.64 -0.60
CA TRP A 163 12.26 -3.43 -0.80
C TRP A 163 12.81 -2.99 0.56
N GLU A 164 14.10 -3.11 0.68
CA GLU A 164 14.91 -2.56 1.76
C GLU A 164 15.50 -1.20 1.32
N VAL A 165 16.34 -0.63 2.13
CA VAL A 165 16.94 0.69 1.82
C VAL A 165 17.67 0.65 0.47
N GLU A 166 18.49 -0.35 0.23
CA GLU A 166 19.29 -0.46 -1.00
C GLU A 166 18.43 -0.54 -2.26
N GLU A 167 17.33 -1.33 -2.24
CA GLU A 167 16.41 -1.41 -3.37
C GLU A 167 15.73 -0.07 -3.65
N VAL A 168 15.35 0.67 -2.61
CA VAL A 168 14.78 2.00 -2.77
C VAL A 168 15.79 2.96 -3.38
N LEU A 169 17.02 2.99 -2.85
CA LEU A 169 18.08 3.85 -3.35
C LEU A 169 18.38 3.59 -4.83
N GLN A 170 18.47 2.32 -5.22
CA GLN A 170 18.72 1.94 -6.62
C GLN A 170 17.56 2.30 -7.54
N ARG A 171 16.31 2.03 -7.13
CA ARG A 171 15.12 2.26 -7.97
C ARG A 171 14.83 3.74 -8.21
N PHE A 172 15.03 4.56 -7.19
CA PHE A 172 14.80 5.99 -7.28
C PHE A 172 16.07 6.78 -7.63
N GLU A 173 17.24 6.12 -7.67
CA GLU A 173 18.55 6.74 -7.97
C GLU A 173 18.88 7.87 -6.98
N ILE A 174 18.70 7.62 -5.69
CA ILE A 174 18.82 8.55 -4.57
C ILE A 174 19.82 8.05 -3.53
N THR A 175 20.15 8.90 -2.54
CA THR A 175 21.08 8.57 -1.46
C THR A 175 20.39 8.25 -0.13
N THR A 176 19.14 8.69 0.05
CA THR A 176 18.31 8.38 1.22
C THR A 176 16.86 8.13 0.81
N PRO A 177 16.13 7.19 1.44
CA PRO A 177 14.72 6.92 1.10
C PRO A 177 13.80 8.13 1.25
N SER A 178 14.10 9.07 2.14
CA SER A 178 13.32 10.31 2.31
C SER A 178 13.27 11.19 1.06
N GLN A 179 14.29 11.11 0.19
CA GLN A 179 14.30 11.84 -1.09
C GLN A 179 13.24 11.36 -2.09
N VAL A 180 12.57 10.24 -1.83
CA VAL A 180 11.36 9.84 -2.59
C VAL A 180 10.30 10.93 -2.51
N ILE A 181 10.18 11.63 -1.37
CA ILE A 181 9.24 12.75 -1.19
C ILE A 181 9.53 13.85 -2.21
N ASP A 182 10.81 14.24 -2.34
CA ASP A 182 11.23 15.30 -3.25
C ASP A 182 11.03 14.91 -4.72
N ILE A 183 11.35 13.66 -5.07
CA ILE A 183 11.10 13.12 -6.41
C ILE A 183 9.61 13.18 -6.74
N LEU A 184 8.74 12.71 -5.85
CA LEU A 184 7.30 12.73 -6.05
C LEU A 184 6.75 14.15 -6.09
N GLY A 185 7.26 15.05 -5.26
CA GLY A 185 6.91 16.47 -5.31
C GLY A 185 7.24 17.13 -6.64
N LEU A 186 8.40 16.83 -7.21
CA LEU A 186 8.82 17.33 -8.52
C LEU A 186 8.05 16.67 -9.69
N TRP A 187 7.88 15.36 -9.64
CA TRP A 187 7.25 14.59 -10.71
C TRP A 187 5.74 14.70 -10.69
N GLY A 188 5.14 14.83 -9.50
CA GLY A 188 3.71 14.73 -9.26
C GLY A 188 3.21 13.30 -9.19
N ASP A 189 1.93 13.15 -8.85
CA ASP A 189 1.22 11.87 -8.88
C ASP A 189 -0.11 12.01 -9.60
N SER A 190 -0.17 11.48 -10.81
CA SER A 190 -1.38 11.49 -11.63
C SER A 190 -2.50 10.64 -11.04
N SER A 191 -2.19 9.60 -10.24
CA SER A 191 -3.20 8.74 -9.61
C SER A 191 -3.92 9.46 -8.48
N ASP A 192 -3.25 10.40 -7.84
CA ASP A 192 -3.78 11.23 -6.76
C ASP A 192 -4.15 12.65 -7.23
N ASN A 193 -4.05 12.88 -8.54
CA ASN A 193 -4.30 14.18 -9.16
C ASN A 193 -3.40 15.29 -8.59
N ILE A 194 -2.18 14.95 -8.19
CA ILE A 194 -1.19 15.90 -7.69
C ILE A 194 -0.34 16.34 -8.88
N PRO A 195 -0.39 17.62 -9.26
CA PRO A 195 0.46 18.13 -10.34
C PRO A 195 1.92 18.18 -9.87
N GLY A 196 2.82 17.72 -10.73
CA GLY A 196 4.24 17.97 -10.55
C GLY A 196 4.63 19.35 -11.08
N VAL A 197 5.92 19.60 -11.09
CA VAL A 197 6.49 20.80 -11.72
C VAL A 197 6.36 20.65 -13.25
N PRO A 198 5.85 21.67 -13.97
CA PRO A 198 5.71 21.62 -15.42
C PRO A 198 7.00 21.18 -16.12
N SER A 199 6.89 20.24 -17.06
CA SER A 199 8.02 19.68 -17.83
C SER A 199 9.05 18.89 -17.01
N ILE A 200 8.76 18.52 -15.77
CA ILE A 200 9.56 17.62 -14.94
C ILE A 200 8.82 16.29 -14.78
N GLY A 201 9.29 15.28 -15.52
CA GLY A 201 8.86 13.89 -15.32
C GLY A 201 9.86 13.13 -14.44
N GLU A 202 9.60 11.85 -14.20
CA GLU A 202 10.39 10.98 -13.31
C GLU A 202 11.91 11.10 -13.55
N LYS A 203 12.36 10.93 -14.79
CA LYS A 203 13.79 10.96 -15.13
C LYS A 203 14.45 12.27 -14.73
N LYS A 204 13.78 13.40 -15.03
CA LYS A 204 14.34 14.73 -14.74
C LYS A 204 14.29 15.03 -13.25
N ALA A 205 13.23 14.58 -12.54
CA ALA A 205 13.15 14.69 -11.10
C ALA A 205 14.32 13.95 -10.41
N LYS A 206 14.59 12.71 -10.80
CA LYS A 206 15.73 11.94 -10.30
C LYS A 206 17.06 12.67 -10.54
N GLN A 207 17.29 13.18 -11.75
CA GLN A 207 18.51 13.93 -12.08
C GLN A 207 18.68 15.18 -11.20
N LEU A 208 17.60 15.91 -10.95
CA LEU A 208 17.64 17.10 -10.09
C LEU A 208 18.00 16.74 -8.65
N ILE A 209 17.38 15.69 -8.11
CA ILE A 209 17.67 15.22 -6.75
C ILE A 209 19.12 14.71 -6.64
N GLN A 210 19.66 14.02 -7.66
CA GLN A 210 21.06 13.62 -7.70
C GLN A 210 22.01 14.83 -7.70
N GLN A 211 21.65 15.90 -8.39
CA GLN A 211 22.49 17.09 -8.53
C GLN A 211 22.42 18.01 -7.30
N PHE A 212 21.26 18.17 -6.69
CA PHE A 212 21.01 19.16 -5.64
C PHE A 212 20.72 18.57 -4.26
N SER A 213 20.60 17.23 -4.15
CA SER A 213 20.37 16.45 -2.92
C SER A 213 19.02 16.65 -2.23
N SER A 214 18.22 17.61 -2.62
CA SER A 214 16.82 17.86 -2.19
C SER A 214 16.20 18.96 -3.01
#